data_0f0a3e23aa23e9b6f99276351bb894da
#
_entry.id   0f0a3e23aa23e9b6f99276351bb894da
#
_cell.length_a   1.000
_cell.length_b   1.000
_cell.length_c   1.000
_cell.angle_alpha   90.00
_cell.angle_beta   90.00
_cell.angle_gamma   90.00
#
_symmetry.space_group_name_H-M   'P 1'
#
loop_
_entity.id
_entity.type
_entity.pdbx_description
1 polymer ?
#
loop_
_entity_poly.entity_id
_entity_poly.type
_entity_poly.pdbx_seq_one_letter_code
_entity_poly.pdbx_strand_id
1 'polypeptide(L)'
;MSEVLHRRLADLNHDRLTPRLPGSDWRAELEREHALRLLEVEAIEGERATLRDHVATVPTDPDRFIAWYEALAATGPGQNDPLFPWLATTATVEQMRWFLRQEVAGEAGFEDLVALSQLKLGEQPKLELARNYWDEMGRGTAGGMHGPMLSRLAIAVDLASLEASVPIVWESLALGNIMLGLAANRRYAYQSLGALGVIELTAPGRAVHVNAGLKRLRIASHARHYFALHATLDIKHSAAWNAEVLRPIVESEPGAAQAIAEGALLRLEAGRRCFERYRRELGFAQIQPSRVSSDSPAVRSASPMSLR
;
A
#
# COMPACT_ATOMS: atom_id res chain seq x y z
N MET A 1 -15.35 9.45 -5.51
CA MET A 1 -15.21 8.27 -6.41
C MET A 1 -16.40 7.34 -6.23
N SER A 2 -16.81 6.60 -7.24
CA SER A 2 -17.97 5.72 -7.15
C SER A 2 -17.59 4.25 -7.17
N GLU A 3 -18.31 3.43 -6.41
CA GLU A 3 -18.21 1.98 -6.42
C GLU A 3 -18.30 1.40 -7.85
N VAL A 4 -19.25 1.91 -8.65
CA VAL A 4 -19.46 1.48 -10.04
C VAL A 4 -18.20 1.64 -10.89
N LEU A 5 -17.49 2.77 -10.74
CA LEU A 5 -16.24 3.02 -11.46
C LEU A 5 -15.16 1.98 -11.10
N HIS A 6 -14.94 1.74 -9.80
CA HIS A 6 -13.86 0.83 -9.39
C HIS A 6 -14.15 -0.63 -9.65
N ARG A 7 -15.41 -1.06 -9.60
CA ARG A 7 -15.80 -2.41 -10.06
C ARG A 7 -15.53 -2.56 -11.56
N ARG A 8 -15.96 -1.60 -12.36
CA ARG A 8 -15.71 -1.62 -13.81
C ARG A 8 -14.22 -1.61 -14.15
N LEU A 9 -13.41 -0.78 -13.45
CA LEU A 9 -11.96 -0.75 -13.63
C LEU A 9 -11.32 -2.08 -13.24
N ALA A 10 -11.76 -2.73 -12.17
CA ALA A 10 -11.24 -4.02 -11.74
C ALA A 10 -11.49 -5.10 -12.81
N ASP A 11 -12.72 -5.16 -13.36
CA ASP A 11 -13.06 -6.11 -14.42
C ASP A 11 -12.21 -5.87 -15.68
N LEU A 12 -12.09 -4.62 -16.11
CA LEU A 12 -11.29 -4.24 -17.28
C LEU A 12 -9.79 -4.51 -17.06
N ASN A 13 -9.28 -4.29 -15.85
CA ASN A 13 -7.91 -4.58 -15.47
C ASN A 13 -7.63 -6.09 -15.47
N HIS A 14 -8.56 -6.89 -14.96
CA HIS A 14 -8.47 -8.34 -15.03
C HIS A 14 -8.35 -8.81 -16.50
N ASP A 15 -9.23 -8.33 -17.38
CA ASP A 15 -9.20 -8.65 -18.80
C ASP A 15 -7.90 -8.23 -19.49
N ARG A 16 -7.41 -7.02 -19.18
CA ARG A 16 -6.15 -6.47 -19.74
C ARG A 16 -4.91 -7.26 -19.35
N LEU A 17 -4.86 -7.74 -18.11
CA LEU A 17 -3.69 -8.45 -17.58
C LEU A 17 -3.70 -9.95 -17.86
N THR A 18 -4.85 -10.52 -18.17
CA THR A 18 -4.95 -11.95 -18.46
C THR A 18 -4.32 -12.27 -19.83
N PRO A 19 -3.24 -13.08 -19.88
CA PRO A 19 -2.64 -13.48 -21.15
C PRO A 19 -3.63 -14.24 -22.01
N ARG A 20 -3.75 -13.85 -23.28
CA ARG A 20 -4.64 -14.50 -24.24
C ARG A 20 -4.02 -14.50 -25.63
N LEU A 21 -4.48 -15.41 -26.51
CA LEU A 21 -4.10 -15.39 -27.91
C LEU A 21 -4.73 -14.18 -28.60
N PRO A 22 -4.01 -13.54 -29.56
CA PRO A 22 -4.56 -12.41 -30.31
C PRO A 22 -5.85 -12.80 -31.04
N GLY A 23 -6.89 -12.01 -30.84
CA GLY A 23 -8.13 -12.16 -31.59
C GLY A 23 -8.02 -11.56 -33.00
N SER A 24 -9.02 -11.85 -33.85
CA SER A 24 -9.08 -11.28 -35.21
C SER A 24 -9.52 -9.81 -35.23
N ASP A 25 -10.23 -9.36 -34.17
CA ASP A 25 -10.76 -8.00 -34.07
C ASP A 25 -9.89 -7.10 -33.17
N TRP A 26 -8.65 -6.90 -33.59
CA TRP A 26 -7.70 -6.04 -32.88
C TRP A 26 -8.15 -4.57 -32.76
N ARG A 27 -9.01 -4.09 -33.67
CA ARG A 27 -9.54 -2.72 -33.59
C ARG A 27 -10.49 -2.54 -32.39
N ALA A 28 -11.41 -3.47 -32.22
CA ALA A 28 -12.29 -3.46 -31.04
C ALA A 28 -11.50 -3.65 -29.73
N GLU A 29 -10.39 -4.40 -29.78
CA GLU A 29 -9.49 -4.50 -28.61
C GLU A 29 -8.85 -3.17 -28.27
N LEU A 30 -8.31 -2.44 -29.24
CA LEU A 30 -7.74 -1.11 -29.03
C LEU A 30 -8.78 -0.07 -28.55
N GLU A 31 -10.00 -0.13 -29.06
CA GLU A 31 -11.10 0.73 -28.59
C GLU A 31 -11.41 0.47 -27.09
N ARG A 32 -11.43 -0.80 -26.69
CA ARG A 32 -11.63 -1.17 -25.28
C ARG A 32 -10.46 -0.69 -24.40
N GLU A 33 -9.21 -0.86 -24.85
CA GLU A 33 -8.03 -0.35 -24.15
C GLU A 33 -8.06 1.17 -24.02
N HIS A 34 -8.45 1.88 -25.08
CA HIS A 34 -8.61 3.34 -25.05
C HIS A 34 -9.65 3.77 -24.02
N ALA A 35 -10.84 3.12 -24.02
CA ALA A 35 -11.89 3.40 -23.06
C ALA A 35 -11.46 3.13 -21.60
N LEU A 36 -10.74 2.01 -21.37
CA LEU A 36 -10.15 1.73 -20.07
C LEU A 36 -9.16 2.81 -19.65
N ARG A 37 -8.27 3.22 -20.57
CA ARG A 37 -7.25 4.23 -20.29
C ARG A 37 -7.86 5.58 -19.91
N LEU A 38 -8.95 5.98 -20.55
CA LEU A 38 -9.68 7.21 -20.19
C LEU A 38 -10.24 7.13 -18.77
N LEU A 39 -10.93 6.05 -18.43
CA LEU A 39 -11.51 5.85 -17.09
C LEU A 39 -10.42 5.81 -16.00
N GLU A 40 -9.31 5.13 -16.27
CA GLU A 40 -8.17 5.02 -15.37
C GLU A 40 -7.53 6.39 -15.09
N VAL A 41 -7.29 7.17 -16.17
CA VAL A 41 -6.69 8.50 -16.05
C VAL A 41 -7.64 9.46 -15.34
N GLU A 42 -8.94 9.46 -15.66
CA GLU A 42 -9.93 10.29 -14.97
C GLU A 42 -9.97 9.99 -13.46
N ALA A 43 -9.92 8.71 -13.08
CA ALA A 43 -9.88 8.31 -11.68
C ALA A 43 -8.61 8.81 -10.97
N ILE A 44 -7.44 8.62 -11.59
CA ILE A 44 -6.15 9.05 -11.02
C ILE A 44 -6.06 10.57 -10.94
N GLU A 45 -6.41 11.30 -11.99
CA GLU A 45 -6.36 12.77 -12.00
C GLU A 45 -7.34 13.38 -10.99
N GLY A 46 -8.50 12.76 -10.78
CA GLY A 46 -9.42 13.15 -9.72
C GLY A 46 -8.83 13.05 -8.32
N GLU A 47 -8.12 11.96 -8.03
CA GLU A 47 -7.40 11.79 -6.76
C GLU A 47 -6.21 12.76 -6.63
N ARG A 48 -5.41 12.93 -7.68
CA ARG A 48 -4.29 13.85 -7.72
C ARG A 48 -4.72 15.29 -7.41
N ALA A 49 -5.88 15.70 -7.92
CA ALA A 49 -6.42 17.04 -7.67
C ALA A 49 -6.64 17.31 -6.17
N THR A 50 -6.99 16.31 -5.38
CA THR A 50 -7.18 16.43 -3.92
C THR A 50 -5.88 16.60 -3.13
N LEU A 51 -4.74 16.20 -3.70
CA LEU A 51 -3.44 16.22 -3.05
C LEU A 51 -2.57 17.44 -3.42
N ARG A 52 -3.02 18.26 -4.36
CA ARG A 52 -2.22 19.35 -4.95
C ARG A 52 -1.54 20.25 -3.91
N ASP A 53 -2.27 20.70 -2.92
CA ASP A 53 -1.74 21.63 -1.90
C ASP A 53 -0.75 20.94 -0.95
N HIS A 54 -0.96 19.65 -0.66
CA HIS A 54 -0.04 18.85 0.17
C HIS A 54 1.29 18.62 -0.56
N VAL A 55 1.23 18.33 -1.85
CA VAL A 55 2.41 18.04 -2.67
C VAL A 55 3.24 19.31 -2.94
N ALA A 56 2.59 20.47 -3.04
CA ALA A 56 3.28 21.74 -3.32
C ALA A 56 4.33 22.13 -2.27
N THR A 57 4.20 21.65 -1.04
CA THR A 57 5.13 21.94 0.07
C THR A 57 6.21 20.90 0.27
N VAL A 58 6.25 19.85 -0.53
CA VAL A 58 7.25 18.78 -0.44
C VAL A 58 8.63 19.29 -0.83
N PRO A 59 9.69 18.99 -0.02
CA PRO A 59 11.05 19.38 -0.35
C PRO A 59 11.53 18.75 -1.66
N THR A 60 12.29 19.53 -2.44
CA THR A 60 12.96 19.06 -3.66
C THR A 60 14.46 18.82 -3.49
N ASP A 61 15.02 19.19 -2.33
CA ASP A 61 16.36 18.81 -1.93
C ASP A 61 16.36 17.31 -1.57
N PRO A 62 17.30 16.50 -2.09
CA PRO A 62 17.29 15.05 -1.93
C PRO A 62 17.27 14.57 -0.47
N ASP A 63 18.12 15.16 0.40
CA ASP A 63 18.19 14.75 1.81
C ASP A 63 16.92 15.10 2.56
N ARG A 64 16.41 16.30 2.34
CA ARG A 64 15.16 16.76 2.96
C ARG A 64 13.95 16.00 2.43
N PHE A 65 13.98 15.63 1.14
CA PHE A 65 12.94 14.81 0.55
C PHE A 65 12.91 13.41 1.17
N ILE A 66 14.05 12.74 1.29
CA ILE A 66 14.11 11.41 1.91
C ILE A 66 13.66 11.47 3.37
N ALA A 67 14.11 12.45 4.14
CA ALA A 67 13.63 12.64 5.53
C ALA A 67 12.11 12.86 5.60
N TRP A 68 11.53 13.63 4.68
CA TRP A 68 10.09 13.82 4.57
C TRP A 68 9.38 12.52 4.21
N TYR A 69 9.91 11.76 3.26
CA TYR A 69 9.33 10.50 2.81
C TYR A 69 9.35 9.44 3.92
N GLU A 70 10.45 9.30 4.64
CA GLU A 70 10.58 8.39 5.79
C GLU A 70 9.62 8.76 6.93
N ALA A 71 9.36 10.04 7.16
CA ALA A 71 8.39 10.48 8.15
C ALA A 71 6.97 10.00 7.86
N LEU A 72 6.64 9.65 6.62
CA LEU A 72 5.34 9.06 6.25
C LEU A 72 5.06 7.74 6.97
N ALA A 73 6.09 7.00 7.41
CA ALA A 73 5.89 5.78 8.22
C ALA A 73 5.13 6.05 9.53
N ALA A 74 5.29 7.24 10.09
CA ALA A 74 4.63 7.62 11.34
C ALA A 74 3.44 8.57 11.14
N THR A 75 3.52 9.47 10.16
CA THR A 75 2.58 10.60 10.02
C THR A 75 1.69 10.51 8.79
N GLY A 76 1.96 9.58 7.87
CA GLY A 76 1.21 9.43 6.63
C GLY A 76 -0.24 8.96 6.86
N PRO A 77 -1.12 9.19 5.89
CA PRO A 77 -2.51 8.74 5.97
C PRO A 77 -2.62 7.24 6.29
N GLY A 78 -3.48 6.91 7.24
CA GLY A 78 -3.73 5.51 7.66
C GLY A 78 -2.62 4.87 8.48
N GLN A 79 -1.57 5.60 8.88
CA GLN A 79 -0.57 5.07 9.80
C GLN A 79 -1.09 5.02 11.24
N ASN A 80 -0.58 4.06 12.01
CA ASN A 80 -1.00 3.81 13.39
C ASN A 80 -2.52 3.51 13.53
N ASP A 81 -3.15 2.98 12.47
CA ASP A 81 -4.57 2.66 12.50
C ASP A 81 -4.86 1.57 13.55
N PRO A 82 -5.84 1.78 14.45
CA PRO A 82 -6.18 0.85 15.53
C PRO A 82 -6.69 -0.51 15.05
N LEU A 83 -7.02 -0.65 13.77
CA LEU A 83 -7.39 -1.93 13.17
C LEU A 83 -6.30 -2.99 13.38
N PHE A 84 -5.02 -2.64 13.17
CA PHE A 84 -3.93 -3.62 13.20
C PHE A 84 -3.64 -4.18 14.59
N PRO A 85 -3.48 -3.37 15.66
CA PRO A 85 -3.42 -3.91 17.02
C PRO A 85 -4.64 -4.75 17.41
N TRP A 86 -5.83 -4.36 16.95
CA TRP A 86 -7.05 -5.12 17.20
C TRP A 86 -7.04 -6.48 16.47
N LEU A 87 -6.59 -6.54 15.21
CA LEU A 87 -6.40 -7.80 14.49
C LEU A 87 -5.43 -8.73 15.23
N ALA A 88 -4.37 -8.17 15.80
CA ALA A 88 -3.37 -8.93 16.54
C ALA A 88 -3.94 -9.58 17.82
N THR A 89 -4.80 -8.86 18.54
CA THR A 89 -5.18 -9.21 19.92
C THR A 89 -6.61 -9.73 20.07
N THR A 90 -7.52 -9.31 19.22
CA THR A 90 -8.98 -9.45 19.48
C THR A 90 -9.74 -10.18 18.38
N ALA A 91 -9.44 -9.93 17.10
CA ALA A 91 -10.19 -10.43 15.96
C ALA A 91 -10.43 -11.95 16.01
N THR A 92 -11.64 -12.39 15.65
CA THR A 92 -11.98 -13.82 15.49
C THR A 92 -11.37 -14.36 14.20
N VAL A 93 -11.48 -15.68 14.00
CA VAL A 93 -11.06 -16.34 12.75
C VAL A 93 -11.85 -15.78 11.57
N GLU A 94 -13.16 -15.62 11.70
CA GLU A 94 -14.06 -15.12 10.66
C GLU A 94 -13.73 -13.67 10.29
N GLN A 95 -13.43 -12.83 11.29
CA GLN A 95 -13.04 -11.44 11.08
C GLN A 95 -11.66 -11.35 10.40
N MET A 96 -10.71 -12.19 10.80
CA MET A 96 -9.40 -12.27 10.13
C MET A 96 -9.53 -12.76 8.68
N ARG A 97 -10.38 -13.75 8.41
CA ARG A 97 -10.67 -14.24 7.05
C ARG A 97 -11.29 -13.15 6.20
N TRP A 98 -12.26 -12.41 6.75
CA TRP A 98 -12.87 -11.27 6.07
C TRP A 98 -11.82 -10.22 5.69
N PHE A 99 -10.98 -9.82 6.65
CA PHE A 99 -9.88 -8.88 6.43
C PHE A 99 -8.94 -9.36 5.32
N LEU A 100 -8.45 -10.60 5.41
CA LEU A 100 -7.53 -11.17 4.42
C LEU A 100 -8.15 -11.25 3.02
N ARG A 101 -9.45 -11.52 2.93
CA ARG A 101 -10.14 -11.50 1.64
C ARG A 101 -10.09 -10.11 0.98
N GLN A 102 -10.25 -9.06 1.77
CA GLN A 102 -10.16 -7.69 1.25
C GLN A 102 -8.73 -7.32 0.85
N GLU A 103 -7.74 -7.71 1.65
CA GLU A 103 -6.32 -7.47 1.35
C GLU A 103 -5.89 -8.19 0.05
N VAL A 104 -6.25 -9.46 -0.11
CA VAL A 104 -5.95 -10.23 -1.34
C VAL A 104 -6.61 -9.59 -2.57
N ALA A 105 -7.82 -9.05 -2.44
CA ALA A 105 -8.50 -8.37 -3.55
C ALA A 105 -7.91 -7.00 -3.88
N GLY A 106 -7.29 -6.33 -2.91
CA GLY A 106 -6.57 -5.07 -3.10
C GLY A 106 -5.12 -5.26 -3.57
N GLU A 107 -4.61 -6.49 -3.50
CA GLU A 107 -3.28 -6.85 -3.98
C GLU A 107 -3.26 -6.84 -5.51
N ALA A 108 -2.40 -6.01 -6.09
CA ALA A 108 -2.31 -5.83 -7.54
C ALA A 108 -1.12 -6.57 -8.17
N GLY A 109 -0.49 -7.50 -7.44
CA GLY A 109 0.73 -8.18 -7.86
C GLY A 109 1.94 -7.24 -7.74
N PHE A 110 2.49 -7.09 -6.54
CA PHE A 110 3.56 -6.12 -6.27
C PHE A 110 4.76 -6.33 -7.20
N GLU A 111 5.17 -7.57 -7.42
CA GLU A 111 6.25 -7.95 -8.33
C GLU A 111 6.01 -7.46 -9.77
N ASP A 112 4.81 -7.62 -10.29
CA ASP A 112 4.45 -7.17 -11.64
C ASP A 112 4.45 -5.64 -11.73
N LEU A 113 3.99 -4.94 -10.69
CA LEU A 113 4.03 -3.49 -10.62
C LEU A 113 5.47 -2.96 -10.59
N VAL A 114 6.38 -3.62 -9.87
CA VAL A 114 7.82 -3.30 -9.87
C VAL A 114 8.40 -3.53 -11.26
N ALA A 115 8.08 -4.66 -11.92
CA ALA A 115 8.53 -4.96 -13.27
C ALA A 115 8.09 -3.88 -14.28
N LEU A 116 6.84 -3.40 -14.21
CA LEU A 116 6.33 -2.32 -15.05
C LEU A 116 6.99 -0.97 -14.75
N SER A 117 7.27 -0.67 -13.48
CA SER A 117 7.77 0.63 -13.05
C SER A 117 9.23 0.87 -13.43
N GLN A 118 10.06 -0.17 -13.52
CA GLN A 118 11.50 -0.05 -13.82
C GLN A 118 11.84 0.30 -15.28
N LEU A 119 10.83 0.35 -16.17
CA LEU A 119 11.07 0.60 -17.61
C LEU A 119 11.73 1.96 -17.84
N LYS A 120 12.90 1.96 -18.53
CA LYS A 120 13.63 3.16 -18.94
C LYS A 120 14.08 4.09 -17.81
N LEU A 121 14.19 3.60 -16.58
CA LEU A 121 14.89 4.31 -15.52
C LEU A 121 16.41 4.29 -15.73
N GLY A 122 17.12 5.19 -15.04
CA GLY A 122 18.58 5.20 -14.99
C GLY A 122 19.16 3.92 -14.38
N GLU A 123 20.47 3.74 -14.51
CA GLU A 123 21.13 2.47 -14.14
C GLU A 123 20.95 2.11 -12.68
N GLN A 124 21.24 3.02 -11.76
CA GLN A 124 21.20 2.76 -10.31
C GLN A 124 19.77 2.44 -9.83
N PRO A 125 18.74 3.26 -10.08
CA PRO A 125 17.36 2.92 -9.71
C PRO A 125 16.88 1.60 -10.34
N LYS A 126 17.26 1.33 -11.59
CA LYS A 126 16.86 0.11 -12.27
C LYS A 126 17.50 -1.14 -11.65
N LEU A 127 18.77 -1.08 -11.24
CA LEU A 127 19.45 -2.20 -10.59
C LEU A 127 18.81 -2.51 -9.22
N GLU A 128 18.42 -1.48 -8.47
CA GLU A 128 17.75 -1.72 -7.19
C GLU A 128 16.35 -2.30 -7.37
N LEU A 129 15.56 -1.77 -8.30
CA LEU A 129 14.25 -2.36 -8.62
C LEU A 129 14.36 -3.80 -9.10
N ALA A 130 15.40 -4.12 -9.86
CA ALA A 130 15.66 -5.49 -10.30
C ALA A 130 16.04 -6.43 -9.11
N ARG A 131 16.76 -5.93 -8.09
CA ARG A 131 17.06 -6.67 -6.85
C ARG A 131 15.80 -6.91 -6.03
N ASN A 132 14.98 -5.87 -5.82
CA ASN A 132 13.70 -5.97 -5.14
C ASN A 132 12.80 -6.99 -5.86
N TYR A 133 12.61 -6.84 -7.18
CA TYR A 133 11.86 -7.79 -8.00
C TYR A 133 12.38 -9.23 -7.85
N TRP A 134 13.70 -9.45 -7.83
CA TRP A 134 14.28 -10.77 -7.67
C TRP A 134 13.98 -11.38 -6.30
N ASP A 135 13.96 -10.56 -5.24
CA ASP A 135 13.54 -11.00 -3.91
C ASP A 135 12.05 -11.36 -3.89
N GLU A 136 11.17 -10.54 -4.52
CA GLU A 136 9.74 -10.84 -4.69
C GLU A 136 9.50 -12.15 -5.44
N MET A 137 10.34 -12.46 -6.44
CA MET A 137 10.34 -13.71 -7.19
C MET A 137 11.00 -14.88 -6.42
N GLY A 138 11.17 -14.75 -5.10
CA GLY A 138 11.72 -15.78 -4.23
C GLY A 138 13.13 -16.21 -4.61
N ARG A 139 13.91 -15.30 -5.21
CA ARG A 139 15.26 -15.55 -5.73
C ARG A 139 15.31 -16.74 -6.68
N GLY A 140 14.30 -16.84 -7.55
CA GLY A 140 14.18 -17.94 -8.52
C GLY A 140 13.61 -19.23 -7.95
N THR A 141 13.08 -19.21 -6.74
CA THR A 141 12.47 -20.38 -6.10
C THR A 141 10.95 -20.21 -6.03
N ALA A 142 10.19 -21.04 -6.73
CA ALA A 142 8.73 -20.95 -6.77
C ALA A 142 8.07 -20.94 -5.37
N GLY A 143 8.62 -21.69 -4.42
CA GLY A 143 8.16 -21.70 -3.03
C GLY A 143 8.39 -20.38 -2.28
N GLY A 144 9.36 -19.58 -2.74
CA GLY A 144 9.75 -18.30 -2.17
C GLY A 144 9.06 -17.08 -2.82
N MET A 145 8.32 -17.25 -3.91
CA MET A 145 7.59 -16.14 -4.55
C MET A 145 6.49 -15.60 -3.61
N HIS A 146 6.38 -14.27 -3.50
CA HIS A 146 5.49 -13.62 -2.53
C HIS A 146 4.01 -13.80 -2.89
N GLY A 147 3.62 -13.64 -4.14
CA GLY A 147 2.25 -13.92 -4.59
C GLY A 147 1.78 -15.35 -4.25
N PRO A 148 2.53 -16.42 -4.63
CA PRO A 148 2.24 -17.78 -4.18
C PRO A 148 2.24 -17.99 -2.66
N MET A 149 3.04 -17.24 -1.88
CA MET A 149 2.94 -17.31 -0.41
C MET A 149 1.60 -16.79 0.10
N LEU A 150 1.11 -15.67 -0.44
CA LEU A 150 -0.20 -15.12 -0.12
C LEU A 150 -1.32 -16.08 -0.52
N SER A 151 -1.21 -16.71 -1.68
CA SER A 151 -2.16 -17.74 -2.13
C SER A 151 -2.20 -18.95 -1.19
N ARG A 152 -1.05 -19.41 -0.70
CA ARG A 152 -1.00 -20.49 0.31
C ARG A 152 -1.68 -20.10 1.62
N LEU A 153 -1.54 -18.85 2.07
CA LEU A 153 -2.28 -18.35 3.23
C LEU A 153 -3.78 -18.34 2.94
N ALA A 154 -4.21 -17.84 1.79
CA ALA A 154 -5.61 -17.82 1.38
C ALA A 154 -6.25 -19.22 1.42
N ILE A 155 -5.53 -20.24 0.94
CA ILE A 155 -5.95 -21.64 1.00
C ILE A 155 -6.01 -22.11 2.47
N ALA A 156 -4.97 -21.86 3.27
CA ALA A 156 -4.87 -22.33 4.65
C ALA A 156 -5.97 -21.77 5.58
N VAL A 157 -6.50 -20.59 5.25
CA VAL A 157 -7.61 -19.98 5.98
C VAL A 157 -8.95 -20.12 5.24
N ASP A 158 -8.98 -20.90 4.15
CA ASP A 158 -10.18 -21.23 3.36
C ASP A 158 -10.94 -19.97 2.89
N LEU A 159 -10.25 -19.03 2.24
CA LEU A 159 -10.90 -17.82 1.70
C LEU A 159 -11.92 -18.13 0.61
N ALA A 160 -11.70 -19.20 -0.16
CA ALA A 160 -12.60 -19.59 -1.25
C ALA A 160 -14.04 -19.83 -0.76
N SER A 161 -14.22 -20.37 0.46
CA SER A 161 -15.57 -20.58 1.01
C SER A 161 -16.32 -19.28 1.31
N LEU A 162 -15.63 -18.14 1.39
CA LEU A 162 -16.24 -16.81 1.59
C LEU A 162 -16.65 -16.13 0.29
N GLU A 163 -16.18 -16.61 -0.89
CA GLU A 163 -16.31 -15.88 -2.14
C GLU A 163 -17.76 -15.59 -2.55
N ALA A 164 -18.67 -16.51 -2.31
CA ALA A 164 -20.07 -16.34 -2.63
C ALA A 164 -20.85 -15.46 -1.63
N SER A 165 -20.36 -15.32 -0.40
CA SER A 165 -21.12 -14.71 0.72
C SER A 165 -20.57 -13.36 1.18
N VAL A 166 -19.30 -13.06 0.89
CA VAL A 166 -18.61 -11.84 1.34
C VAL A 166 -18.18 -11.01 0.14
N PRO A 167 -18.88 -9.92 -0.17
CA PRO A 167 -18.48 -9.04 -1.26
C PRO A 167 -17.14 -8.36 -0.98
N ILE A 168 -16.36 -8.12 -2.05
CA ILE A 168 -15.19 -7.24 -1.96
C ILE A 168 -15.68 -5.80 -1.86
N VAL A 169 -15.18 -5.08 -0.88
CA VAL A 169 -15.48 -3.66 -0.74
C VAL A 169 -14.80 -2.86 -1.86
N TRP A 170 -15.47 -1.85 -2.36
CA TRP A 170 -14.96 -1.11 -3.52
C TRP A 170 -13.67 -0.35 -3.22
N GLU A 171 -13.42 0.00 -1.95
CA GLU A 171 -12.19 0.66 -1.50
C GLU A 171 -10.96 -0.23 -1.74
N SER A 172 -11.07 -1.55 -1.54
CA SER A 172 -10.00 -2.51 -1.87
C SER A 172 -9.72 -2.56 -3.37
N LEU A 173 -10.78 -2.58 -4.18
CA LEU A 173 -10.65 -2.51 -5.64
C LEU A 173 -10.04 -1.20 -6.09
N ALA A 174 -10.41 -0.08 -5.45
CA ALA A 174 -9.87 1.24 -5.75
C ALA A 174 -8.36 1.30 -5.49
N LEU A 175 -7.91 0.70 -4.39
CA LEU A 175 -6.48 0.59 -4.06
C LEU A 175 -5.72 -0.15 -5.17
N GLY A 176 -6.14 -1.35 -5.55
CA GLY A 176 -5.51 -2.12 -6.61
C GLY A 176 -5.55 -1.40 -7.97
N ASN A 177 -6.68 -0.80 -8.33
CA ASN A 177 -6.82 -0.04 -9.58
C ASN A 177 -5.87 1.16 -9.64
N ILE A 178 -5.70 1.91 -8.55
CA ILE A 178 -4.75 3.03 -8.48
C ILE A 178 -3.33 2.52 -8.67
N MET A 179 -2.92 1.50 -7.93
CA MET A 179 -1.57 0.94 -8.02
C MET A 179 -1.25 0.47 -9.43
N LEU A 180 -2.14 -0.30 -10.04
CA LEU A 180 -1.97 -0.77 -11.42
C LEU A 180 -1.95 0.38 -12.43
N GLY A 181 -2.86 1.35 -12.30
CA GLY A 181 -2.93 2.50 -13.19
C GLY A 181 -1.67 3.37 -13.15
N LEU A 182 -1.05 3.54 -11.98
CA LEU A 182 0.22 4.23 -11.82
C LEU A 182 1.38 3.45 -12.49
N ALA A 183 1.46 2.14 -12.29
CA ALA A 183 2.55 1.32 -12.81
C ALA A 183 2.44 1.09 -14.33
N ALA A 184 1.24 0.80 -14.84
CA ALA A 184 1.01 0.49 -16.25
C ALA A 184 1.00 1.73 -17.16
N ASN A 185 1.00 2.94 -16.62
CA ASN A 185 0.97 4.18 -17.38
C ASN A 185 2.24 5.01 -17.16
N ARG A 186 3.10 5.08 -18.18
CA ARG A 186 4.37 5.82 -18.09
C ARG A 186 4.23 7.32 -17.79
N ARG A 187 3.03 7.89 -17.97
CA ARG A 187 2.71 9.25 -17.52
C ARG A 187 2.90 9.40 -16.00
N TYR A 188 2.69 8.32 -15.23
CA TYR A 188 2.76 8.30 -13.77
C TYR A 188 3.98 7.52 -13.24
N ALA A 189 5.05 7.44 -14.02
CA ALA A 189 6.22 6.65 -13.65
C ALA A 189 6.81 7.02 -12.28
N TYR A 190 6.95 8.31 -11.99
CA TYR A 190 7.46 8.77 -10.69
C TYR A 190 6.46 8.54 -9.55
N GLN A 191 5.18 8.74 -9.82
CA GLN A 191 4.13 8.42 -8.86
C GLN A 191 4.12 6.92 -8.52
N SER A 192 4.32 6.06 -9.51
CA SER A 192 4.43 4.61 -9.28
C SER A 192 5.57 4.26 -8.32
N LEU A 193 6.76 4.86 -8.50
CA LEU A 193 7.90 4.65 -7.61
C LEU A 193 7.61 5.10 -6.17
N GLY A 194 6.92 6.24 -6.02
CA GLY A 194 6.50 6.71 -4.71
C GLY A 194 5.46 5.80 -4.05
N ALA A 195 4.50 5.30 -4.83
CA ALA A 195 3.45 4.41 -4.34
C ALA A 195 3.97 3.03 -3.92
N LEU A 196 4.92 2.46 -4.68
CA LEU A 196 5.55 1.18 -4.36
C LEU A 196 6.50 1.31 -3.16
N GLY A 197 7.38 2.31 -3.17
CA GLY A 197 8.33 2.51 -2.07
C GLY A 197 7.65 2.80 -0.73
N VAL A 198 6.48 3.47 -0.71
CA VAL A 198 5.75 3.69 0.54
C VAL A 198 5.07 2.42 1.07
N ILE A 199 4.82 1.42 0.22
CA ILE A 199 4.42 0.09 0.68
C ILE A 199 5.56 -0.53 1.47
N GLU A 200 6.77 -0.59 0.91
CA GLU A 200 7.96 -1.10 1.57
C GLU A 200 8.22 -0.40 2.91
N LEU A 201 8.02 0.92 2.95
CA LEU A 201 8.21 1.73 4.14
C LEU A 201 7.19 1.43 5.25
N THR A 202 5.94 1.16 4.90
CA THR A 202 4.82 1.11 5.87
C THR A 202 4.28 -0.30 6.13
N ALA A 203 4.57 -1.28 5.28
CA ALA A 203 4.10 -2.66 5.44
C ALA A 203 4.65 -3.37 6.68
N PRO A 204 5.94 -3.21 7.11
CA PRO A 204 6.50 -3.94 8.23
C PRO A 204 5.65 -3.85 9.50
N GLY A 205 5.26 -2.62 9.88
CA GLY A 205 4.45 -2.38 11.08
C GLY A 205 3.10 -3.10 11.06
N ARG A 206 2.43 -3.10 9.91
CA ARG A 206 1.15 -3.80 9.72
C ARG A 206 1.34 -5.31 9.68
N ALA A 207 2.36 -5.78 8.98
CA ALA A 207 2.67 -7.22 8.85
C ALA A 207 2.95 -7.88 10.20
N VAL A 208 3.65 -7.20 11.12
CA VAL A 208 3.87 -7.66 12.50
C VAL A 208 2.54 -7.95 13.20
N HIS A 209 1.58 -7.04 13.13
CA HIS A 209 0.28 -7.18 13.79
C HIS A 209 -0.56 -8.30 13.17
N VAL A 210 -0.64 -8.38 11.83
CA VAL A 210 -1.39 -9.44 11.15
C VAL A 210 -0.79 -10.80 11.45
N ASN A 211 0.55 -10.95 11.38
CA ASN A 211 1.24 -12.19 11.74
C ASN A 211 0.98 -12.60 13.19
N ALA A 212 0.97 -11.64 14.14
CA ALA A 212 0.65 -11.91 15.54
C ALA A 212 -0.79 -12.42 15.70
N GLY A 213 -1.76 -11.81 15.02
CA GLY A 213 -3.15 -12.26 15.01
C GLY A 213 -3.30 -13.67 14.44
N LEU A 214 -2.70 -13.94 13.29
CA LEU A 214 -2.69 -15.27 12.68
C LEU A 214 -2.05 -16.34 13.59
N LYS A 215 -0.95 -15.99 14.28
CA LYS A 215 -0.32 -16.86 15.27
C LYS A 215 -1.25 -17.15 16.45
N ARG A 216 -1.90 -16.13 16.99
CA ARG A 216 -2.91 -16.27 18.07
C ARG A 216 -4.06 -17.19 17.66
N LEU A 217 -4.52 -17.08 16.41
CA LEU A 217 -5.55 -17.91 15.81
C LEU A 217 -5.08 -19.30 15.40
N ARG A 218 -3.82 -19.67 15.75
CA ARG A 218 -3.20 -20.98 15.48
C ARG A 218 -3.04 -21.33 14.01
N ILE A 219 -2.95 -20.34 13.13
CA ILE A 219 -2.58 -20.58 11.73
C ILE A 219 -1.11 -21.04 11.68
N ALA A 220 -0.84 -22.10 10.93
CA ALA A 220 0.47 -22.73 10.84
C ALA A 220 1.55 -21.76 10.34
N SER A 221 2.78 -21.89 10.83
CA SER A 221 3.88 -20.97 10.51
C SER A 221 4.17 -20.86 9.02
N HIS A 222 4.12 -21.98 8.29
CA HIS A 222 4.35 -21.99 6.85
C HIS A 222 3.24 -21.21 6.07
N ALA A 223 2.01 -21.23 6.54
CA ALA A 223 0.90 -20.50 5.91
C ALA A 223 0.99 -18.99 6.14
N ARG A 224 1.43 -18.55 7.34
CA ARG A 224 1.58 -17.12 7.69
C ARG A 224 2.96 -16.55 7.33
N HIS A 225 3.78 -17.30 6.58
CA HIS A 225 5.14 -16.91 6.24
C HIS A 225 5.19 -15.61 5.45
N TYR A 226 4.22 -15.33 4.61
CA TYR A 226 4.06 -14.06 3.88
C TYR A 226 4.19 -12.85 4.84
N PHE A 227 3.34 -12.75 5.85
CA PHE A 227 3.40 -11.65 6.81
C PHE A 227 4.62 -11.69 7.73
N ALA A 228 5.14 -12.86 8.04
CA ALA A 228 6.37 -12.97 8.84
C ALA A 228 7.60 -12.46 8.08
N LEU A 229 7.65 -12.68 6.78
CA LEU A 229 8.72 -12.23 5.90
C LEU A 229 8.68 -10.71 5.74
N HIS A 230 7.54 -10.14 5.35
CA HIS A 230 7.36 -8.71 5.14
C HIS A 230 7.55 -7.86 6.42
N ALA A 231 7.32 -8.45 7.60
CA ALA A 231 7.62 -7.79 8.87
C ALA A 231 9.11 -7.43 9.05
N THR A 232 10.02 -8.04 8.29
CA THR A 232 11.48 -7.88 8.44
C THR A 232 12.20 -7.52 7.15
N LEU A 233 11.79 -8.10 6.02
CA LEU A 233 12.46 -7.91 4.73
C LEU A 233 12.24 -6.48 4.23
N ASP A 234 11.03 -5.98 4.32
CA ASP A 234 10.66 -4.66 3.79
C ASP A 234 11.37 -3.50 4.50
N ILE A 235 11.88 -3.70 5.72
CA ILE A 235 12.76 -2.72 6.38
C ILE A 235 14.03 -2.49 5.55
N LYS A 236 14.60 -3.55 4.99
CA LYS A 236 15.79 -3.47 4.13
C LYS A 236 15.44 -2.96 2.74
N HIS A 237 14.32 -3.43 2.17
CA HIS A 237 13.82 -2.97 0.90
C HIS A 237 13.53 -1.46 0.93
N SER A 238 12.85 -0.97 1.97
CA SER A 238 12.58 0.45 2.14
C SER A 238 13.86 1.30 2.21
N ALA A 239 14.84 0.88 3.01
CA ALA A 239 16.11 1.59 3.10
C ALA A 239 16.85 1.64 1.75
N ALA A 240 16.90 0.51 1.04
CA ALA A 240 17.51 0.43 -0.29
C ALA A 240 16.72 1.24 -1.34
N TRP A 241 15.39 1.18 -1.31
CA TRP A 241 14.52 1.95 -2.19
C TRP A 241 14.75 3.46 -2.03
N ASN A 242 14.81 3.94 -0.78
CA ASN A 242 15.07 5.34 -0.48
C ASN A 242 16.46 5.79 -0.97
N ALA A 243 17.50 4.99 -0.70
CA ALA A 243 18.89 5.33 -1.03
C ALA A 243 19.21 5.18 -2.52
N GLU A 244 18.72 4.10 -3.16
CA GLU A 244 19.17 3.68 -4.48
C GLU A 244 18.15 3.99 -5.59
N VAL A 245 16.87 4.25 -5.24
CA VAL A 245 15.84 4.60 -6.22
C VAL A 245 15.44 6.05 -6.08
N LEU A 246 14.87 6.45 -4.94
CA LEU A 246 14.26 7.77 -4.80
C LEU A 246 15.29 8.89 -4.77
N ARG A 247 16.34 8.74 -3.95
CA ARG A 247 17.39 9.75 -3.81
C ARG A 247 18.07 10.10 -5.15
N PRO A 248 18.62 9.14 -5.93
CA PRO A 248 19.30 9.46 -7.19
C PRO A 248 18.34 10.06 -8.24
N ILE A 249 17.07 9.68 -8.23
CA ILE A 249 16.07 10.30 -9.12
C ILE A 249 15.87 11.77 -8.76
N VAL A 250 15.68 12.10 -7.48
CA VAL A 250 15.49 13.48 -7.03
C VAL A 250 16.77 14.31 -7.21
N GLU A 251 17.96 13.73 -7.06
CA GLU A 251 19.23 14.39 -7.37
C GLU A 251 19.33 14.77 -8.85
N SER A 252 18.92 13.90 -9.76
CA SER A 252 19.00 14.13 -11.19
C SER A 252 17.85 15.00 -11.73
N GLU A 253 16.66 14.91 -11.11
CA GLU A 253 15.42 15.59 -11.51
C GLU A 253 14.66 16.05 -10.24
N PRO A 254 15.01 17.23 -9.68
CA PRO A 254 14.38 17.71 -8.45
C PRO A 254 12.85 17.83 -8.52
N GLY A 255 12.30 18.08 -9.72
CA GLY A 255 10.85 18.10 -9.96
C GLY A 255 10.17 16.75 -9.77
N ALA A 256 10.92 15.64 -9.83
CA ALA A 256 10.38 14.31 -9.56
C ALA A 256 9.97 14.11 -8.09
N ALA A 257 10.54 14.87 -7.15
CA ALA A 257 10.22 14.76 -5.73
C ALA A 257 8.71 14.91 -5.47
N GLN A 258 8.08 15.91 -6.08
CA GLN A 258 6.64 16.15 -5.94
C GLN A 258 5.81 15.03 -6.54
N ALA A 259 6.20 14.51 -7.70
CA ALA A 259 5.49 13.40 -8.34
C ALA A 259 5.63 12.08 -7.54
N ILE A 260 6.81 11.80 -6.99
CA ILE A 260 7.04 10.65 -6.10
C ILE A 260 6.19 10.78 -4.82
N ALA A 261 6.21 11.97 -4.19
CA ALA A 261 5.40 12.27 -3.01
C ALA A 261 3.90 12.09 -3.27
N GLU A 262 3.42 12.57 -4.42
CA GLU A 262 2.03 12.42 -4.84
C GLU A 262 1.64 10.94 -4.92
N GLY A 263 2.48 10.10 -5.53
CA GLY A 263 2.25 8.65 -5.61
C GLY A 263 2.20 7.99 -4.23
N ALA A 264 3.12 8.35 -3.33
CA ALA A 264 3.11 7.87 -1.95
C ALA A 264 1.83 8.25 -1.22
N LEU A 265 1.40 9.51 -1.31
CA LEU A 265 0.17 9.98 -0.68
C LEU A 265 -1.09 9.35 -1.29
N LEU A 266 -1.15 9.15 -2.61
CA LEU A 266 -2.24 8.43 -3.27
C LEU A 266 -2.39 7.02 -2.70
N ARG A 267 -1.29 6.28 -2.56
CA ARG A 267 -1.30 4.93 -2.00
C ARG A 267 -1.73 4.92 -0.53
N LEU A 268 -1.21 5.84 0.27
CA LEU A 268 -1.53 5.91 1.69
C LEU A 268 -2.99 6.32 1.92
N GLU A 269 -3.49 7.29 1.17
CA GLU A 269 -4.87 7.76 1.27
C GLU A 269 -5.88 6.67 0.84
N ALA A 270 -5.57 5.91 -0.22
CA ALA A 270 -6.36 4.75 -0.60
C ALA A 270 -6.36 3.68 0.50
N GLY A 271 -5.20 3.40 1.13
CA GLY A 271 -5.08 2.50 2.27
C GLY A 271 -5.89 2.97 3.48
N ARG A 272 -5.83 4.26 3.83
CA ARG A 272 -6.62 4.84 4.92
C ARG A 272 -8.12 4.61 4.71
N ARG A 273 -8.62 4.80 3.49
CA ARG A 273 -10.03 4.54 3.14
C ARG A 273 -10.38 3.05 3.30
N CYS A 274 -9.49 2.14 2.91
CA CYS A 274 -9.66 0.71 3.16
C CYS A 274 -9.79 0.43 4.67
N PHE A 275 -8.87 0.94 5.51
CA PHE A 275 -8.87 0.68 6.94
C PHE A 275 -10.12 1.25 7.63
N GLU A 276 -10.56 2.44 7.26
CA GLU A 276 -11.83 3.01 7.74
C GLU A 276 -13.04 2.14 7.37
N ARG A 277 -13.07 1.64 6.12
CA ARG A 277 -14.11 0.72 5.67
C ARG A 277 -14.06 -0.58 6.44
N TYR A 278 -12.87 -1.16 6.61
CA TYR A 278 -12.69 -2.43 7.33
C TYR A 278 -13.15 -2.33 8.79
N ARG A 279 -12.81 -1.24 9.48
CA ARG A 279 -13.29 -1.02 10.86
C ARG A 279 -14.81 -0.99 10.94
N ARG A 280 -15.48 -0.37 9.98
CA ARG A 280 -16.95 -0.33 9.95
C ARG A 280 -17.55 -1.72 9.74
N GLU A 281 -17.06 -2.46 8.78
CA GLU A 281 -17.57 -3.82 8.46
C GLU A 281 -17.30 -4.82 9.59
N LEU A 282 -16.16 -4.69 10.26
CA LEU A 282 -15.78 -5.56 11.35
C LEU A 282 -16.43 -5.16 12.72
N GLY A 283 -17.28 -4.14 12.72
CA GLY A 283 -17.98 -3.67 13.92
C GLY A 283 -17.09 -2.91 14.93
N PHE A 284 -15.91 -2.46 14.49
CA PHE A 284 -14.89 -1.82 15.32
C PHE A 284 -14.93 -0.27 15.25
N ALA A 285 -15.94 0.30 14.65
CA ALA A 285 -15.99 1.73 14.27
C ALA A 285 -15.96 2.74 15.45
N GLN A 286 -15.99 2.33 16.72
CA GLN A 286 -16.23 3.23 17.84
C GLN A 286 -15.15 3.33 18.93
N ILE A 287 -13.92 2.89 18.70
CA ILE A 287 -12.84 3.24 19.62
C ILE A 287 -12.11 4.47 19.05
N GLN A 288 -12.60 5.66 19.42
CA GLN A 288 -11.79 6.88 19.28
C GLN A 288 -10.55 6.74 20.17
N PRO A 289 -9.35 7.14 19.72
CA PRO A 289 -8.22 7.25 20.61
C PRO A 289 -8.63 8.19 21.76
N SER A 290 -8.58 7.69 22.99
CA SER A 290 -8.81 8.48 24.18
C SER A 290 -7.94 9.74 24.08
N ARG A 291 -8.55 10.91 24.07
CA ARG A 291 -7.82 12.17 24.25
C ARG A 291 -7.06 12.00 25.55
N VAL A 292 -5.75 11.95 25.49
CA VAL A 292 -4.90 12.09 26.67
C VAL A 292 -5.29 13.45 27.26
N SER A 293 -6.02 13.43 28.36
CA SER A 293 -6.34 14.64 29.12
C SER A 293 -5.02 15.25 29.57
N SER A 294 -4.75 16.44 29.09
CA SER A 294 -3.67 17.29 29.57
C SER A 294 -4.03 17.92 30.91
N ASP A 295 -4.30 17.10 31.91
CA ASP A 295 -4.35 17.53 33.29
C ASP A 295 -2.95 17.40 33.89
N SER A 296 -2.09 18.37 33.63
CA SER A 296 -0.92 18.64 34.45
C SER A 296 -1.40 19.30 35.75
N PRO A 297 -1.10 18.74 36.93
CA PRO A 297 -1.38 19.43 38.16
C PRO A 297 -0.52 20.68 38.27
N ALA A 298 -1.18 21.83 38.45
CA ALA A 298 -0.53 23.10 38.68
C ALA A 298 0.42 23.01 39.90
N VAL A 299 1.72 23.21 39.64
CA VAL A 299 2.74 23.37 40.69
C VAL A 299 2.44 24.70 41.39
N ARG A 300 1.94 24.62 42.63
CA ARG A 300 1.79 25.78 43.52
C ARG A 300 3.19 26.27 43.86
N SER A 301 3.51 27.46 43.42
CA SER A 301 4.71 28.22 43.86
C SER A 301 4.62 28.53 45.36
N ALA A 302 5.52 27.95 46.12
CA ALA A 302 5.72 28.35 47.52
C ALA A 302 6.59 29.66 47.52
N SER A 303 6.07 30.73 48.08
CA SER A 303 6.80 31.96 48.36
C SER A 303 7.90 31.75 49.42
N PRO A 304 9.06 32.40 49.28
CA PRO A 304 10.11 32.28 50.29
C PRO A 304 9.77 33.13 51.55
N MET A 305 9.77 32.47 52.69
CA MET A 305 9.64 33.09 54.00
C MET A 305 10.97 33.83 54.36
N SER A 306 10.91 35.15 54.58
CA SER A 306 12.01 35.96 55.04
C SER A 306 12.31 35.66 56.52
N LEU A 307 13.56 35.33 56.84
CA LEU A 307 14.08 35.29 58.19
C LEU A 307 14.78 36.63 58.47
N ARG A 308 14.30 37.26 59.54
CA ARG A 308 15.09 38.23 60.32
C ARG A 308 15.99 37.49 61.31
#